data_895aecdfd22d97c54893ef057a1492a9
#
_entry.id   895aecdfd22d97c54893ef057a1492a9
#
_cell.length_a   1.000
_cell.length_b   1.000
_cell.length_c   1.000
_cell.angle_alpha   90.00
_cell.angle_beta   90.00
_cell.angle_gamma   90.00
#
_symmetry.space_group_name_H-M   'P 1'
#
loop_
_entity.id
_entity.type
_entity.pdbx_description
1 polymer ?
#
loop_
_entity_poly.entity_id
_entity_poly.type
_entity_poly.pdbx_seq_one_letter_code
_entity_poly.pdbx_strand_id
1 'polypeptide(L)'
;INRFYNLSFTRIQATVQQFLRNMRGAQLLTVGALLILITTTIASALSSDFTTSVWGHQPGNDPFSLYSMVCYFIIFAIVASNLKSSAQVHRLLVAIILSGALVAGYGILEYLGIDFLSTNETEGYQRISSTLGNSLIAGSYLLISVGVTATTVYSTVNNASSFRRLPKLLLWLLFAALLMQLTALIFTGSRGPWIATA
;
A
#
# COMPACT_ATOMS: atom_id res chain seq x y z
N ILE A 1 22.74 15.40 -39.74
CA ILE A 1 22.54 14.28 -38.78
C ILE A 1 21.58 14.67 -37.66
N ASN A 2 21.68 15.86 -37.03
CA ASN A 2 20.79 16.28 -35.91
C ASN A 2 19.30 16.48 -36.28
N ARG A 3 18.93 16.72 -37.53
CA ARG A 3 17.54 16.91 -37.95
C ARG A 3 16.72 15.60 -37.99
N PHE A 4 17.38 14.49 -38.30
CA PHE A 4 16.71 13.16 -38.33
C PHE A 4 16.44 12.61 -36.92
N TYR A 5 17.32 12.85 -35.97
CA TYR A 5 17.13 12.43 -34.57
C TYR A 5 15.97 13.18 -33.89
N ASN A 6 15.83 14.49 -34.12
CA ASN A 6 14.74 15.29 -33.57
C ASN A 6 13.36 14.92 -34.15
N LEU A 7 13.27 14.57 -35.44
CA LEU A 7 12.01 14.15 -36.06
C LEU A 7 11.53 12.78 -35.59
N SER A 8 12.44 11.84 -35.28
CA SER A 8 12.08 10.55 -34.76
C SER A 8 11.66 10.65 -33.27
N PHE A 9 12.33 11.47 -32.49
CA PHE A 9 12.03 11.66 -31.08
C PHE A 9 10.65 12.33 -30.86
N THR A 10 10.34 13.37 -31.64
CA THR A 10 9.03 14.04 -31.58
C THR A 10 7.89 13.12 -32.04
N ARG A 11 8.11 12.26 -33.04
CA ARG A 11 7.11 11.27 -33.46
C ARG A 11 6.85 10.23 -32.39
N ILE A 12 7.89 9.73 -31.75
CA ILE A 12 7.76 8.78 -30.64
C ILE A 12 6.99 9.41 -29.49
N GLN A 13 7.32 10.65 -29.11
CA GLN A 13 6.60 11.37 -28.06
C GLN A 13 5.11 11.56 -28.40
N ALA A 14 4.80 11.99 -29.64
CA ALA A 14 3.43 12.17 -30.08
C ALA A 14 2.63 10.85 -30.05
N THR A 15 3.23 9.75 -30.50
CA THR A 15 2.61 8.42 -30.47
C THR A 15 2.35 7.95 -29.04
N VAL A 16 3.33 8.10 -28.14
CA VAL A 16 3.18 7.76 -26.71
C VAL A 16 2.09 8.61 -26.05
N GLN A 17 2.08 9.91 -26.29
CA GLN A 17 1.04 10.79 -25.74
C GLN A 17 -0.36 10.46 -26.27
N GLN A 18 -0.48 10.10 -27.54
CA GLN A 18 -1.76 9.68 -28.13
C GLN A 18 -2.22 8.33 -27.56
N PHE A 19 -1.30 7.37 -27.36
CA PHE A 19 -1.56 6.09 -26.73
C PHE A 19 -2.05 6.26 -25.28
N LEU A 20 -1.33 7.05 -24.47
CA LEU A 20 -1.70 7.34 -23.08
C LEU A 20 -3.05 8.05 -22.98
N ARG A 21 -3.36 8.95 -23.89
CA ARG A 21 -4.65 9.70 -23.93
C ARG A 21 -5.84 8.80 -24.25
N ASN A 22 -5.63 7.76 -25.06
CA ASN A 22 -6.67 6.82 -25.47
C ASN A 22 -6.91 5.69 -24.44
N MET A 23 -6.01 5.54 -23.47
CA MET A 23 -6.14 4.50 -22.44
C MET A 23 -7.07 4.95 -21.31
N ARG A 24 -7.96 4.07 -20.89
CA ARG A 24 -8.73 4.27 -19.65
C ARG A 24 -7.79 4.12 -18.45
N GLY A 25 -8.08 4.81 -17.33
CA GLY A 25 -7.22 4.80 -16.13
C GLY A 25 -6.84 3.40 -15.64
N ALA A 26 -7.75 2.42 -15.70
CA ALA A 26 -7.47 1.03 -15.35
C ALA A 26 -6.41 0.38 -16.26
N GLN A 27 -6.41 0.69 -17.55
CA GLN A 27 -5.40 0.19 -18.50
C GLN A 27 -4.02 0.79 -18.22
N LEU A 28 -3.96 2.07 -17.86
CA LEU A 28 -2.72 2.75 -17.47
C LEU A 28 -2.10 2.09 -16.23
N LEU A 29 -2.91 1.79 -15.22
CA LEU A 29 -2.45 1.08 -14.02
C LEU A 29 -1.91 -0.32 -14.35
N THR A 30 -2.60 -1.07 -15.21
CA THR A 30 -2.16 -2.41 -15.62
C THR A 30 -0.85 -2.35 -16.39
N VAL A 31 -0.70 -1.40 -17.33
CA VAL A 31 0.55 -1.22 -18.09
C VAL A 31 1.67 -0.78 -17.15
N GLY A 32 1.41 0.14 -16.21
CA GLY A 32 2.39 0.54 -15.20
C GLY A 32 2.88 -0.64 -14.35
N ALA A 33 1.97 -1.47 -13.86
CA ALA A 33 2.30 -2.67 -13.09
C ALA A 33 3.12 -3.68 -13.90
N LEU A 34 2.76 -3.90 -15.18
CA LEU A 34 3.53 -4.77 -16.09
C LEU A 34 4.92 -4.22 -16.36
N LEU A 35 5.08 -2.90 -16.58
CA LEU A 35 6.37 -2.28 -16.79
C LEU A 35 7.29 -2.44 -15.56
N ILE A 36 6.75 -2.26 -14.34
CA ILE A 36 7.51 -2.50 -13.12
C ILE A 36 7.95 -3.96 -13.04
N LEU A 37 7.07 -4.91 -13.31
CA LEU A 37 7.42 -6.32 -13.29
C LEU A 37 8.50 -6.68 -14.33
N ILE A 38 8.38 -6.17 -15.56
CA ILE A 38 9.36 -6.40 -16.63
C ILE A 38 10.72 -5.80 -16.26
N THR A 39 10.75 -4.55 -15.80
CA THR A 39 12.01 -3.88 -15.42
C THR A 39 12.68 -4.59 -14.24
N THR A 40 11.92 -5.01 -13.24
CA THR A 40 12.44 -5.79 -12.12
C THR A 40 12.99 -7.14 -12.58
N THR A 41 12.30 -7.83 -13.48
CA THR A 41 12.75 -9.11 -14.05
C THR A 41 14.07 -8.95 -14.80
N ILE A 42 14.19 -7.91 -15.65
CA ILE A 42 15.43 -7.61 -16.39
C ILE A 42 16.55 -7.26 -15.42
N ALA A 43 16.29 -6.41 -14.43
CA ALA A 43 17.27 -6.03 -13.42
C ALA A 43 17.78 -7.25 -12.63
N SER A 44 16.87 -8.15 -12.24
CA SER A 44 17.25 -9.39 -11.54
C SER A 44 18.05 -10.34 -12.41
N ALA A 45 17.73 -10.46 -13.69
CA ALA A 45 18.48 -11.28 -14.64
C ALA A 45 19.91 -10.76 -14.92
N LEU A 46 20.09 -9.43 -14.83
CA LEU A 46 21.39 -8.78 -15.03
C LEU A 46 22.16 -8.57 -13.71
N SER A 47 21.62 -9.00 -12.58
CA SER A 47 22.24 -8.85 -11.27
C SER A 47 23.47 -9.74 -11.13
N SER A 48 24.50 -9.24 -10.48
CA SER A 48 25.71 -10.02 -10.11
C SER A 48 25.39 -11.12 -9.11
N ASP A 49 24.39 -10.94 -8.26
CA ASP A 49 23.85 -11.95 -7.34
C ASP A 49 22.39 -12.25 -7.68
N PHE A 50 22.23 -13.18 -8.62
CA PHE A 50 20.92 -13.59 -9.11
C PHE A 50 20.04 -14.16 -8.00
N THR A 51 20.61 -14.97 -7.12
CA THR A 51 19.84 -15.64 -6.06
C THR A 51 19.25 -14.63 -5.09
N THR A 52 20.04 -13.68 -4.60
CA THR A 52 19.58 -12.61 -3.71
C THR A 52 18.61 -11.66 -4.42
N SER A 53 18.81 -11.37 -5.71
CA SER A 53 17.92 -10.51 -6.47
C SER A 53 16.53 -11.14 -6.68
N VAL A 54 16.48 -12.47 -6.85
CA VAL A 54 15.21 -13.20 -7.04
C VAL A 54 14.50 -13.46 -5.71
N TRP A 55 15.19 -13.99 -4.71
CA TRP A 55 14.58 -14.44 -3.47
C TRP A 55 14.65 -13.42 -2.32
N GLY A 56 15.55 -12.43 -2.39
CA GLY A 56 15.90 -11.54 -1.29
C GLY A 56 16.90 -12.17 -0.32
N HIS A 57 17.47 -11.38 0.58
CA HIS A 57 18.28 -11.88 1.68
C HIS A 57 17.49 -12.76 2.66
N GLN A 58 16.22 -12.39 2.87
CA GLN A 58 15.25 -13.16 3.64
C GLN A 58 14.00 -13.35 2.79
N PRO A 59 13.73 -14.54 2.24
CA PRO A 59 12.57 -14.79 1.42
C PRO A 59 11.27 -14.37 2.11
N GLY A 60 10.48 -13.55 1.41
CA GLY A 60 9.21 -13.01 1.93
C GLY A 60 9.33 -11.75 2.79
N ASN A 61 10.53 -11.39 3.26
CA ASN A 61 10.75 -10.20 4.07
C ASN A 61 11.44 -9.06 3.29
N ASP A 62 11.91 -9.35 2.09
CA ASP A 62 12.53 -8.37 1.20
C ASP A 62 11.51 -7.88 0.15
N PRO A 63 10.96 -6.65 0.31
CA PRO A 63 9.84 -6.16 -0.51
C PRO A 63 10.23 -5.89 -1.97
N PHE A 64 11.51 -5.79 -2.27
CA PHE A 64 12.01 -5.44 -3.61
C PHE A 64 12.56 -6.65 -4.39
N SER A 65 12.54 -7.85 -3.81
CA SER A 65 12.91 -9.07 -4.53
C SER A 65 11.93 -9.35 -5.67
N LEU A 66 12.40 -10.02 -6.73
CA LEU A 66 11.55 -10.41 -7.86
C LEU A 66 10.37 -11.28 -7.40
N TYR A 67 10.61 -12.19 -6.45
CA TYR A 67 9.57 -13.00 -5.83
C TYR A 67 8.44 -12.14 -5.24
N SER A 68 8.77 -11.14 -4.42
CA SER A 68 7.79 -10.23 -3.81
C SER A 68 7.04 -9.43 -4.87
N MET A 69 7.74 -8.93 -5.91
CA MET A 69 7.12 -8.19 -7.01
C MET A 69 6.13 -9.04 -7.82
N VAL A 70 6.45 -10.31 -8.06
CA VAL A 70 5.51 -11.26 -8.71
C VAL A 70 4.29 -11.49 -7.83
N CYS A 71 4.46 -11.68 -6.51
CA CYS A 71 3.34 -11.83 -5.58
C CYS A 71 2.44 -10.58 -5.58
N TYR A 72 3.01 -9.38 -5.54
CA TYR A 72 2.23 -8.14 -5.61
C TYR A 72 1.47 -8.01 -6.93
N PHE A 73 2.10 -8.38 -8.05
CA PHE A 73 1.43 -8.38 -9.35
C PHE A 73 0.27 -9.37 -9.40
N ILE A 74 0.43 -10.57 -8.84
CA ILE A 74 -0.65 -11.57 -8.75
C ILE A 74 -1.81 -11.04 -7.93
N ILE A 75 -1.54 -10.46 -6.75
CA ILE A 75 -2.57 -9.84 -5.90
C ILE A 75 -3.28 -8.71 -6.66
N PHE A 76 -2.52 -7.83 -7.31
CA PHE A 76 -3.08 -6.76 -8.13
C PHE A 76 -3.99 -7.31 -9.24
N ALA A 77 -3.55 -8.34 -9.97
CA ALA A 77 -4.31 -8.94 -11.06
C ALA A 77 -5.61 -9.59 -10.56
N ILE A 78 -5.55 -10.30 -9.42
CA ILE A 78 -6.73 -10.90 -8.78
C ILE A 78 -7.72 -9.81 -8.36
N VAL A 79 -7.26 -8.76 -7.68
CA VAL A 79 -8.10 -7.66 -7.24
C VAL A 79 -8.72 -6.95 -8.45
N ALA A 80 -7.90 -6.56 -9.44
CA ALA A 80 -8.35 -5.84 -10.62
C ALA A 80 -9.34 -6.64 -11.48
N SER A 81 -9.20 -7.96 -11.57
CA SER A 81 -10.09 -8.81 -12.36
C SER A 81 -11.41 -9.14 -11.65
N ASN A 82 -11.41 -9.18 -10.33
CA ASN A 82 -12.58 -9.61 -9.55
C ASN A 82 -13.43 -8.45 -9.00
N LEU A 83 -12.89 -7.25 -8.83
CA LEU A 83 -13.64 -6.09 -8.35
C LEU A 83 -14.53 -5.49 -9.47
N LYS A 84 -15.73 -6.03 -9.61
CA LYS A 84 -16.70 -5.62 -10.65
C LYS A 84 -17.92 -4.86 -10.08
N SER A 85 -18.17 -4.97 -8.79
CA SER A 85 -19.35 -4.35 -8.15
C SER A 85 -18.96 -3.45 -6.98
N SER A 86 -19.77 -2.42 -6.73
CA SER A 86 -19.59 -1.53 -5.55
C SER A 86 -19.60 -2.31 -4.25
N ALA A 87 -20.40 -3.38 -4.15
CA ALA A 87 -20.45 -4.21 -2.95
C ALA A 87 -19.13 -4.94 -2.67
N GLN A 88 -18.41 -5.37 -3.71
CA GLN A 88 -17.07 -5.98 -3.56
C GLN A 88 -16.04 -4.95 -3.12
N VAL A 89 -16.08 -3.74 -3.71
CA VAL A 89 -15.22 -2.63 -3.29
C VAL A 89 -15.46 -2.30 -1.82
N HIS A 90 -16.73 -2.20 -1.39
CA HIS A 90 -17.06 -1.93 0.02
C HIS A 90 -16.52 -3.00 0.96
N ARG A 91 -16.62 -4.29 0.61
CA ARG A 91 -16.08 -5.38 1.43
C ARG A 91 -14.55 -5.27 1.54
N LEU A 92 -13.86 -4.93 0.44
CA LEU A 92 -12.42 -4.71 0.45
C LEU A 92 -12.04 -3.54 1.36
N LEU A 93 -12.75 -2.40 1.26
CA LEU A 93 -12.50 -1.24 2.13
C LEU A 93 -12.72 -1.59 3.60
N VAL A 94 -13.80 -2.30 3.93
CA VAL A 94 -14.07 -2.77 5.30
C VAL A 94 -12.95 -3.71 5.78
N ALA A 95 -12.48 -4.62 4.94
CA ALA A 95 -11.38 -5.51 5.30
C ALA A 95 -10.08 -4.74 5.60
N ILE A 96 -9.74 -3.72 4.80
CA ILE A 96 -8.58 -2.84 5.03
C ILE A 96 -8.73 -2.07 6.35
N ILE A 97 -9.92 -1.50 6.62
CA ILE A 97 -10.19 -0.76 7.86
C ILE A 97 -10.06 -1.67 9.09
N LEU A 98 -10.65 -2.86 9.04
CA LEU A 98 -10.60 -3.82 10.14
C LEU A 98 -9.19 -4.33 10.39
N SER A 99 -8.47 -4.74 9.34
CA SER A 99 -7.08 -5.20 9.48
C SER A 99 -6.16 -4.07 9.98
N GLY A 100 -6.34 -2.84 9.48
CA GLY A 100 -5.62 -1.67 9.97
C GLY A 100 -5.92 -1.35 11.44
N ALA A 101 -7.17 -1.52 11.88
CA ALA A 101 -7.56 -1.34 13.27
C ALA A 101 -6.92 -2.42 14.18
N LEU A 102 -6.87 -3.68 13.73
CA LEU A 102 -6.21 -4.77 14.47
C LEU A 102 -4.70 -4.54 14.57
N VAL A 103 -4.04 -4.19 13.48
CA VAL A 103 -2.60 -3.86 13.46
C VAL A 103 -2.30 -2.67 14.36
N ALA A 104 -3.13 -1.63 14.32
CA ALA A 104 -2.98 -0.46 15.18
C ALA A 104 -3.20 -0.80 16.65
N GLY A 105 -4.24 -1.57 16.96
CA GLY A 105 -4.54 -2.02 18.32
C GLY A 105 -3.39 -2.81 18.92
N TYR A 106 -2.88 -3.79 18.19
CA TYR A 106 -1.73 -4.57 18.65
C TYR A 106 -0.48 -3.69 18.81
N GLY A 107 -0.19 -2.78 17.87
CA GLY A 107 0.94 -1.86 18.00
C GLY A 107 0.83 -0.94 19.22
N ILE A 108 -0.37 -0.51 19.61
CA ILE A 108 -0.57 0.27 20.84
C ILE A 108 -0.30 -0.61 22.08
N LEU A 109 -0.73 -1.87 22.08
CA LEU A 109 -0.42 -2.81 23.16
C LEU A 109 1.09 -3.05 23.30
N GLU A 110 1.78 -3.26 22.16
CA GLU A 110 3.24 -3.36 22.08
C GLU A 110 3.91 -2.12 22.72
N TYR A 111 3.43 -0.92 22.37
CA TYR A 111 3.94 0.34 22.95
C TYR A 111 3.76 0.41 24.48
N LEU A 112 2.68 -0.15 24.99
CA LEU A 112 2.39 -0.23 26.42
C LEU A 112 3.15 -1.36 27.15
N GLY A 113 4.04 -2.07 26.44
CA GLY A 113 4.82 -3.18 26.99
C GLY A 113 4.06 -4.50 27.05
N ILE A 114 2.89 -4.60 26.41
CA ILE A 114 2.10 -5.83 26.31
C ILE A 114 2.36 -6.44 24.92
N ASP A 115 3.44 -7.21 24.82
CA ASP A 115 3.83 -7.87 23.58
C ASP A 115 3.68 -9.39 23.70
N PHE A 116 2.70 -9.95 22.98
CA PHE A 116 2.42 -11.39 23.00
C PHE A 116 3.17 -12.17 21.91
N LEU A 117 3.74 -11.50 20.92
CA LEU A 117 4.30 -12.12 19.71
C LEU A 117 5.81 -11.97 19.60
N SER A 118 6.40 -10.97 20.23
CA SER A 118 7.84 -10.76 20.20
C SER A 118 8.53 -11.48 21.35
N THR A 119 9.58 -12.21 21.01
CA THR A 119 10.51 -12.83 21.99
C THR A 119 11.81 -12.01 22.14
N ASN A 120 11.91 -10.89 21.46
CA ASN A 120 13.11 -10.06 21.45
C ASN A 120 12.97 -8.92 22.48
N GLU A 121 13.65 -9.07 23.59
CA GLU A 121 13.95 -7.96 24.51
C GLU A 121 14.90 -6.98 23.81
N THR A 122 14.40 -6.16 22.90
CA THR A 122 15.16 -5.04 22.38
C THR A 122 15.04 -3.87 23.36
N GLU A 123 15.97 -3.80 24.27
CA GLU A 123 16.26 -2.61 25.06
C GLU A 123 16.58 -1.46 24.09
N GLY A 124 15.72 -0.46 24.03
CA GLY A 124 16.00 0.79 23.36
C GLY A 124 14.95 1.23 22.34
N TYR A 125 14.43 2.44 22.55
CA TYR A 125 13.44 3.16 21.75
C TYR A 125 12.20 2.33 21.38
N GLN A 126 11.11 2.55 22.12
CA GLN A 126 9.79 1.94 21.90
C GLN A 126 9.18 2.42 20.58
N ARG A 127 9.65 1.86 19.47
CA ARG A 127 9.03 2.04 18.16
C ARG A 127 8.21 0.80 17.87
N ILE A 128 6.92 0.99 17.67
CA ILE A 128 6.07 -0.15 17.36
C ILE A 128 6.35 -0.69 15.95
N SER A 129 6.43 -1.98 15.87
CA SER A 129 6.51 -2.77 14.64
C SER A 129 5.21 -3.52 14.36
N SER A 130 4.40 -3.69 15.39
CA SER A 130 3.16 -4.45 15.38
C SER A 130 3.40 -5.88 14.83
N THR A 131 2.39 -6.46 14.22
CA THR A 131 2.47 -7.78 13.57
C THR A 131 3.34 -7.82 12.31
N LEU A 132 3.87 -6.69 11.87
CA LEU A 132 4.64 -6.56 10.62
C LEU A 132 6.16 -6.64 10.83
N GLY A 133 6.62 -6.72 12.09
CA GLY A 133 8.02 -6.93 12.45
C GLY A 133 8.99 -5.79 12.09
N ASN A 134 8.51 -4.70 11.46
CA ASN A 134 9.31 -3.54 11.10
C ASN A 134 8.47 -2.27 11.18
N SER A 135 8.94 -1.27 11.94
CA SER A 135 8.23 -0.01 12.16
C SER A 135 8.01 0.83 10.89
N LEU A 136 8.89 0.73 9.89
CA LEU A 136 8.71 1.42 8.61
C LEU A 136 7.60 0.76 7.78
N ILE A 137 7.56 -0.58 7.76
CA ILE A 137 6.52 -1.34 7.06
C ILE A 137 5.17 -1.11 7.76
N ALA A 138 5.14 -1.17 9.11
CA ALA A 138 3.95 -0.88 9.89
C ALA A 138 3.43 0.54 9.64
N GLY A 139 4.30 1.54 9.64
CA GLY A 139 3.95 2.92 9.33
C GLY A 139 3.39 3.10 7.92
N SER A 140 3.98 2.46 6.93
CA SER A 140 3.50 2.52 5.53
C SER A 140 2.14 1.85 5.35
N TYR A 141 1.92 0.72 6.00
CA TYR A 141 0.63 0.03 6.02
C TYR A 141 -0.46 0.86 6.72
N LEU A 142 -0.15 1.40 7.90
CA LEU A 142 -1.06 2.25 8.65
C LEU A 142 -1.41 3.54 7.89
N LEU A 143 -0.48 4.14 7.15
CA LEU A 143 -0.73 5.29 6.29
C LEU A 143 -1.84 5.00 5.26
N ILE A 144 -1.75 3.86 4.57
CA ILE A 144 -2.78 3.43 3.61
C ILE A 144 -4.11 3.22 4.34
N SER A 145 -4.09 2.53 5.48
CA SER A 145 -5.29 2.23 6.25
C SER A 145 -5.96 3.50 6.78
N VAL A 146 -5.19 4.47 7.28
CA VAL A 146 -5.66 5.80 7.70
C VAL A 146 -6.34 6.52 6.54
N GLY A 147 -5.71 6.56 5.36
CA GLY A 147 -6.29 7.19 4.17
C GLY A 147 -7.63 6.58 3.77
N VAL A 148 -7.74 5.25 3.76
CA VAL A 148 -8.99 4.52 3.47
C VAL A 148 -10.05 4.81 4.54
N THR A 149 -9.68 4.77 5.82
CA THR A 149 -10.61 5.01 6.93
C THR A 149 -11.11 6.45 6.92
N ALA A 150 -10.22 7.43 6.77
CA ALA A 150 -10.55 8.84 6.71
C ALA A 150 -11.49 9.17 5.54
N THR A 151 -11.20 8.64 4.35
CA THR A 151 -12.05 8.82 3.16
C THR A 151 -13.43 8.19 3.39
N THR A 152 -13.50 7.03 4.04
CA THR A 152 -14.77 6.36 4.36
C THR A 152 -15.59 7.18 5.36
N VAL A 153 -14.96 7.71 6.42
CA VAL A 153 -15.59 8.60 7.39
C VAL A 153 -16.12 9.85 6.69
N TYR A 154 -15.29 10.53 5.91
CA TYR A 154 -15.65 11.74 5.17
C TYR A 154 -16.86 11.49 4.25
N SER A 155 -16.82 10.41 3.47
CA SER A 155 -17.90 10.05 2.54
C SER A 155 -19.21 9.72 3.26
N THR A 156 -19.12 9.12 4.45
CA THR A 156 -20.27 8.78 5.28
C THR A 156 -20.90 10.03 5.88
N VAL A 157 -20.10 10.94 6.43
CA VAL A 157 -20.55 12.21 7.04
C VAL A 157 -21.23 13.08 5.98
N ASN A 158 -20.66 13.20 4.80
CA ASN A 158 -21.19 14.05 3.73
C ASN A 158 -22.31 13.39 2.89
N ASN A 159 -22.79 12.20 3.27
CA ASN A 159 -23.77 11.44 2.51
C ASN A 159 -23.40 11.22 1.02
N ALA A 160 -22.10 11.28 0.71
CA ALA A 160 -21.59 11.22 -0.66
C ALA A 160 -21.40 9.79 -1.20
N SER A 161 -21.63 8.77 -0.36
CA SER A 161 -21.32 7.38 -0.71
C SER A 161 -22.53 6.45 -0.53
N SER A 162 -22.39 5.22 -1.04
CA SER A 162 -23.32 4.11 -0.80
C SER A 162 -23.38 3.66 0.68
N PHE A 163 -22.51 4.19 1.53
CA PHE A 163 -22.59 4.07 3.00
C PHE A 163 -23.70 4.93 3.63
N ARG A 164 -24.54 5.50 2.80
CA ARG A 164 -25.69 6.29 3.19
C ARG A 164 -26.54 5.53 4.19
N ARG A 165 -26.64 6.06 5.43
CA ARG A 165 -27.39 5.52 6.57
C ARG A 165 -26.69 4.41 7.38
N LEU A 166 -25.39 4.52 7.57
CA LEU A 166 -24.79 3.73 8.64
C LEU A 166 -25.40 4.12 9.98
N PRO A 167 -25.68 3.15 10.86
CA PRO A 167 -26.12 3.46 12.22
C PRO A 167 -25.06 4.32 12.92
N LYS A 168 -25.48 5.25 13.77
CA LYS A 168 -24.58 6.16 14.48
C LYS A 168 -23.44 5.42 15.21
N LEU A 169 -23.73 4.24 15.75
CA LEU A 169 -22.75 3.38 16.38
C LEU A 169 -21.58 3.03 15.43
N LEU A 170 -21.89 2.65 14.19
CA LEU A 170 -20.84 2.29 13.22
C LEU A 170 -19.98 3.49 12.81
N LEU A 171 -20.58 4.67 12.74
CA LEU A 171 -19.83 5.90 12.51
C LEU A 171 -18.85 6.19 13.67
N TRP A 172 -19.28 6.02 14.91
CA TRP A 172 -18.39 6.16 16.07
C TRP A 172 -17.28 5.11 16.08
N LEU A 173 -17.56 3.88 15.67
CA LEU A 173 -16.53 2.84 15.53
C LEU A 173 -15.51 3.18 14.44
N LEU A 174 -15.93 3.78 13.33
CA LEU A 174 -15.03 4.26 12.29
C LEU A 174 -14.12 5.40 12.80
N PHE A 175 -14.66 6.36 13.55
CA PHE A 175 -13.89 7.40 14.18
C PHE A 175 -12.89 6.83 15.20
N ALA A 176 -13.31 5.89 16.03
CA ALA A 176 -12.43 5.22 16.99
C ALA A 176 -11.29 4.46 16.29
N ALA A 177 -11.61 3.74 15.20
CA ALA A 177 -10.60 3.07 14.37
C ALA A 177 -9.61 4.06 13.76
N LEU A 178 -10.09 5.19 13.24
CA LEU A 178 -9.23 6.24 12.68
C LEU A 178 -8.29 6.81 13.74
N LEU A 179 -8.79 7.16 14.91
CA LEU A 179 -7.97 7.67 16.02
C LEU A 179 -6.92 6.64 16.46
N MET A 180 -7.31 5.38 16.58
CA MET A 180 -6.40 4.29 16.94
C MET A 180 -5.30 4.10 15.90
N GLN A 181 -5.64 4.12 14.61
CA GLN A 181 -4.68 4.02 13.51
C GLN A 181 -3.72 5.20 13.47
N LEU A 182 -4.21 6.44 13.69
CA LEU A 182 -3.36 7.64 13.77
C LEU A 182 -2.41 7.58 14.97
N THR A 183 -2.89 7.17 16.13
CA THR A 183 -2.07 7.02 17.34
C THR A 183 -0.96 5.98 17.11
N ALA A 184 -1.31 4.82 16.56
CA ALA A 184 -0.33 3.79 16.22
C ALA A 184 0.69 4.29 15.18
N LEU A 185 0.25 5.02 14.15
CA LEU A 185 1.12 5.61 13.15
C LEU A 185 2.17 6.55 13.79
N ILE A 186 1.76 7.38 14.75
CA ILE A 186 2.68 8.24 15.51
C ILE A 186 3.71 7.38 16.27
N PHE A 187 3.28 6.32 16.92
CA PHE A 187 4.15 5.45 17.71
C PHE A 187 5.12 4.61 16.86
N THR A 188 4.90 4.45 15.55
CA THR A 188 5.91 3.84 14.67
C THR A 188 7.21 4.64 14.62
N GLY A 189 7.19 5.93 14.93
CA GLY A 189 8.35 6.82 14.82
C GLY A 189 8.92 6.94 13.40
N SER A 190 8.15 6.58 12.38
CA SER A 190 8.60 6.57 10.98
C SER A 190 8.33 7.91 10.30
N ARG A 191 9.39 8.68 10.01
CA ARG A 191 9.30 10.05 9.48
C ARG A 191 8.60 10.13 8.11
N GLY A 192 8.86 9.15 7.22
CA GLY A 192 8.27 9.11 5.88
C GLY A 192 6.73 9.07 5.90
N PRO A 193 6.10 8.10 6.56
CA PRO A 193 4.66 8.04 6.74
C PRO A 193 4.06 9.28 7.44
N TRP A 194 4.77 9.90 8.37
CA TRP A 194 4.29 11.13 9.04
C TRP A 194 4.19 12.32 8.08
N ILE A 195 5.22 12.53 7.26
CA ILE A 195 5.21 13.60 6.25
C ILE A 195 4.11 13.39 5.22
N ALA A 196 3.81 12.14 4.87
CA ALA A 196 2.79 11.82 3.89
C ALA A 196 1.35 11.95 4.43
N THR A 197 1.15 12.02 5.76
CA THR A 197 -0.17 12.25 6.40
C THR A 197 -0.46 13.71 6.70
N ALA A 198 0.55 14.57 6.68
CA ALA A 198 0.44 16.01 6.96
C ALA A 198 -0.07 16.78 5.74
#